data_bfdaa5b5925905e46840c27be092c4e0
#
_entry.id   bfdaa5b5925905e46840c27be092c4e0
#
_cell.length_a   1.000
_cell.length_b   1.000
_cell.length_c   1.000
_cell.angle_alpha   90.00
_cell.angle_beta   90.00
_cell.angle_gamma   90.00
#
_symmetry.space_group_name_H-M   'P 1'
#
loop_
_entity.id
_entity.type
_entity.pdbx_description
1 polymer ?
#
loop_
_entity_poly.entity_id
_entity_poly.type
_entity_poly.pdbx_seq_one_letter_code
_entity_poly.pdbx_strand_id
1 'polypeptide(L)'
;MKKAKLEPLRAPREAGPKPAAEAAASPAAQGAYPRVRMRRNRAADWTRRLVAEHRLAPEDLIWPLFLREDGAASAEIEAMPGVRRLTVSEAVDAVGHASQLGVPAVALFPYVEEHLKTAACEEAV
;
A
#
# COMPACT_ATOMS: atom_id res chain seq x y z
N MET A 1 -47.39 16.93 -27.39
CA MET A 1 -45.90 17.07 -27.42
C MET A 1 -45.57 18.55 -27.54
N LYS A 2 -45.13 19.20 -26.44
CA LYS A 2 -44.74 20.64 -26.45
C LYS A 2 -43.28 20.72 -26.91
N LYS A 3 -43.05 21.42 -28.03
CA LYS A 3 -41.69 21.72 -28.53
C LYS A 3 -41.02 22.73 -27.58
N ALA A 4 -39.90 22.35 -26.98
CA ALA A 4 -39.06 23.26 -26.21
C ALA A 4 -38.42 24.29 -27.17
N LYS A 5 -38.66 25.57 -26.92
CA LYS A 5 -38.06 26.68 -27.64
C LYS A 5 -36.65 26.91 -27.08
N LEU A 6 -35.64 26.56 -27.87
CA LEU A 6 -34.24 26.85 -27.55
C LEU A 6 -34.02 28.38 -27.71
N GLU A 7 -33.68 29.05 -26.62
CA GLU A 7 -33.19 30.43 -26.68
C GLU A 7 -31.80 30.48 -27.29
N PRO A 8 -31.49 31.49 -28.13
CA PRO A 8 -30.16 31.63 -28.72
C PRO A 8 -29.14 31.99 -27.64
N LEU A 9 -27.98 31.30 -27.68
CA LEU A 9 -26.80 31.58 -26.85
C LEU A 9 -26.43 33.08 -26.95
N ARG A 10 -26.43 33.74 -25.81
CA ARG A 10 -26.03 35.15 -25.66
C ARG A 10 -24.56 35.29 -26.10
N ALA A 11 -24.31 36.22 -27.02
CA ALA A 11 -23.00 36.58 -27.53
C ALA A 11 -22.00 36.88 -26.37
N PRO A 12 -20.71 36.56 -26.55
CA PRO A 12 -19.70 36.85 -25.52
C PRO A 12 -19.65 38.35 -25.24
N ARG A 13 -19.73 38.72 -23.97
CA ARG A 13 -19.47 40.11 -23.53
C ARG A 13 -18.05 40.47 -23.90
N GLU A 14 -17.86 41.55 -24.64
CA GLU A 14 -16.53 42.13 -24.85
C GLU A 14 -15.85 42.36 -23.52
N ALA A 15 -14.65 41.79 -23.39
CA ALA A 15 -13.82 41.92 -22.20
C ALA A 15 -13.34 43.38 -22.14
N GLY A 16 -13.79 44.11 -21.13
CA GLY A 16 -13.22 45.41 -20.79
C GLY A 16 -11.70 45.36 -20.56
N PRO A 17 -11.00 46.50 -20.56
CA PRO A 17 -9.56 46.55 -20.47
C PRO A 17 -9.10 45.76 -19.22
N LYS A 18 -8.29 44.73 -19.49
CA LYS A 18 -7.67 43.87 -18.47
C LYS A 18 -6.87 44.75 -17.54
N PRO A 19 -7.09 44.76 -16.21
CA PRO A 19 -6.23 45.48 -15.30
C PRO A 19 -4.77 45.01 -15.52
N ALA A 20 -3.85 45.98 -15.53
CA ALA A 20 -2.44 45.75 -15.73
C ALA A 20 -1.98 44.60 -14.85
N ALA A 21 -1.28 43.64 -15.46
CA ALA A 21 -0.78 42.44 -14.82
C ALA A 21 -0.04 42.82 -13.55
N GLU A 22 -0.65 42.56 -12.42
CA GLU A 22 0.02 42.56 -11.13
C GLU A 22 1.20 41.59 -11.26
N ALA A 23 2.40 42.13 -11.05
CA ALA A 23 3.64 41.42 -11.28
C ALA A 23 3.59 40.03 -10.64
N ALA A 24 3.61 39.00 -11.45
CA ALA A 24 3.65 37.63 -11.01
C ALA A 24 4.74 37.48 -9.99
N ALA A 25 4.38 37.23 -8.74
CA ALA A 25 5.35 37.01 -7.66
C ALA A 25 6.35 35.94 -8.12
N SER A 26 7.61 36.32 -8.14
CA SER A 26 8.72 35.49 -8.60
C SER A 26 8.65 34.11 -7.95
N PRO A 27 8.87 33.01 -8.67
CA PRO A 27 8.82 31.64 -8.11
C PRO A 27 9.79 31.45 -6.91
N ALA A 28 10.72 32.38 -6.70
CA ALA A 28 11.61 32.41 -5.54
C ALA A 28 10.90 32.65 -4.18
N ALA A 29 9.65 33.14 -4.17
CA ALA A 29 8.87 33.35 -2.95
C ALA A 29 8.23 32.04 -2.42
N GLN A 30 8.21 30.98 -3.19
CA GLN A 30 7.78 29.66 -2.72
C GLN A 30 8.95 28.97 -2.03
N GLY A 31 8.87 28.85 -0.70
CA GLY A 31 9.91 28.22 0.09
C GLY A 31 10.28 26.82 -0.41
N ALA A 32 11.59 26.51 -0.40
CA ALA A 32 12.10 25.22 -0.85
C ALA A 32 11.92 24.12 0.22
N TYR A 33 11.83 22.87 -0.23
CA TYR A 33 11.94 21.70 0.63
C TYR A 33 13.31 21.73 1.38
N PRO A 34 13.37 21.38 2.69
CA PRO A 34 12.30 20.85 3.54
C PRO A 34 11.46 21.88 4.30
N ARG A 35 11.74 23.18 4.18
CA ARG A 35 11.03 24.25 4.91
C ARG A 35 9.56 24.30 4.56
N VAL A 36 9.24 24.18 3.28
CA VAL A 36 7.87 24.18 2.76
C VAL A 36 7.57 22.81 2.16
N ARG A 37 6.53 22.19 2.69
CA ARG A 37 6.01 20.92 2.17
C ARG A 37 4.61 21.15 1.62
N MET A 38 4.44 20.96 0.32
CA MET A 38 3.14 21.04 -0.31
C MET A 38 2.29 19.85 0.11
N ARG A 39 1.27 20.08 0.96
CA ARG A 39 0.41 19.01 1.49
C ARG A 39 -1.04 19.10 1.05
N ARG A 40 -1.39 20.00 0.14
CA ARG A 40 -2.77 20.19 -0.32
C ARG A 40 -3.40 18.87 -0.79
N ASN A 41 -2.68 18.10 -1.58
CA ASN A 41 -3.14 16.82 -2.11
C ASN A 41 -3.22 15.70 -1.05
N ARG A 42 -2.77 15.96 0.18
CA ARG A 42 -2.85 15.01 1.29
C ARG A 42 -3.87 15.42 2.36
N ALA A 43 -4.56 16.54 2.20
CA ALA A 43 -5.50 17.07 3.19
C ALA A 43 -6.77 16.22 3.31
N ALA A 44 -7.28 15.69 2.20
CA ALA A 44 -8.49 14.88 2.16
C ALA A 44 -8.22 13.48 1.59
N ASP A 45 -9.07 12.51 1.93
CA ASP A 45 -8.90 11.13 1.46
C ASP A 45 -9.02 11.00 -0.05
N TRP A 46 -10.01 11.66 -0.65
CA TRP A 46 -10.21 11.63 -2.09
C TRP A 46 -9.03 12.21 -2.87
N THR A 47 -8.38 13.27 -2.37
CA THR A 47 -7.18 13.84 -3.01
C THR A 47 -5.98 12.92 -2.89
N ARG A 48 -5.80 12.25 -1.73
CA ARG A 48 -4.76 11.23 -1.58
C ARG A 48 -4.93 10.08 -2.58
N ARG A 49 -6.17 9.59 -2.75
CA ARG A 49 -6.48 8.54 -3.72
C ARG A 49 -6.26 8.98 -5.17
N LEU A 50 -6.59 10.23 -5.49
CA LEU A 50 -6.42 10.78 -6.84
C LEU A 50 -4.94 10.84 -7.27
N VAL A 51 -4.05 11.19 -6.34
CA VAL A 51 -2.60 11.33 -6.61
C VAL A 51 -1.78 10.13 -6.17
N ALA A 52 -2.42 9.01 -5.82
CA ALA A 52 -1.71 7.80 -5.45
C ALA A 52 -1.04 7.17 -6.67
N GLU A 53 0.28 7.07 -6.63
CA GLU A 53 1.10 6.44 -7.67
C GLU A 53 1.08 4.92 -7.55
N HIS A 54 0.93 4.42 -6.31
CA HIS A 54 0.91 2.99 -5.99
C HIS A 54 -0.38 2.61 -5.29
N ARG A 55 -0.84 1.42 -5.57
CA ARG A 55 -1.93 0.76 -4.85
C ARG A 55 -1.40 -0.56 -4.34
N LEU A 56 -1.70 -0.88 -3.10
CA LEU A 56 -1.44 -2.20 -2.52
C LEU A 56 -2.73 -3.00 -2.57
N ALA A 57 -2.66 -4.15 -3.18
CA ALA A 57 -3.75 -5.12 -3.25
C ALA A 57 -3.31 -6.46 -2.65
N PRO A 58 -4.23 -7.37 -2.28
CA PRO A 58 -3.87 -8.70 -1.78
C PRO A 58 -2.94 -9.47 -2.72
N GLU A 59 -3.08 -9.27 -4.03
CA GLU A 59 -2.27 -9.90 -5.07
C GLU A 59 -0.79 -9.48 -5.04
N ASP A 60 -0.47 -8.39 -4.37
CA ASP A 60 0.90 -7.88 -4.21
C ASP A 60 1.63 -8.49 -3.00
N LEU A 61 0.94 -9.35 -2.23
CA LEU A 61 1.44 -9.86 -0.96
C LEU A 61 1.99 -11.28 -1.09
N ILE A 62 3.10 -11.53 -0.40
CA ILE A 62 3.59 -12.88 -0.08
C ILE A 62 3.56 -13.01 1.45
N TRP A 63 2.83 -13.98 1.96
CA TRP A 63 2.73 -14.16 3.41
C TRP A 63 3.77 -15.12 3.95
N PRO A 64 4.71 -14.68 4.82
CA PRO A 64 5.68 -15.57 5.44
C PRO A 64 5.02 -16.38 6.57
N LEU A 65 5.19 -17.70 6.55
CA LEU A 65 4.74 -18.63 7.59
C LEU A 65 5.92 -19.36 8.20
N PHE A 66 5.99 -19.35 9.51
CA PHE A 66 7.00 -20.08 10.27
C PHE A 66 6.44 -21.42 10.70
N LEU A 67 7.11 -22.49 10.32
CA LEU A 67 6.68 -23.86 10.60
C LEU A 67 7.51 -24.48 11.71
N ARG A 68 6.91 -25.39 12.46
CA ARG A 68 7.57 -26.23 13.44
C ARG A 68 7.00 -27.63 13.40
N GLU A 69 7.80 -28.59 13.81
CA GLU A 69 7.30 -29.92 14.15
C GLU A 69 6.55 -29.90 15.49
N ASP A 70 5.65 -30.82 15.68
CA ASP A 70 4.91 -30.96 16.94
C ASP A 70 5.88 -31.27 18.08
N GLY A 71 5.87 -30.40 19.11
CA GLY A 71 6.71 -30.55 20.30
C GLY A 71 8.17 -30.07 20.16
N ALA A 72 8.64 -29.72 18.96
CA ALA A 72 10.06 -29.39 18.72
C ALA A 72 10.46 -27.98 19.20
N ALA A 73 9.57 -27.01 19.13
CA ALA A 73 9.89 -25.62 19.49
C ALA A 73 8.71 -24.89 20.10
N SER A 74 8.97 -23.79 20.80
CA SER A 74 7.92 -22.88 21.24
C SER A 74 7.11 -22.36 20.05
N ALA A 75 5.79 -22.31 20.21
CA ALA A 75 4.91 -21.71 19.20
C ALA A 75 5.20 -20.22 19.02
N GLU A 76 5.55 -19.51 20.08
CA GLU A 76 5.83 -18.07 20.02
C GLU A 76 7.27 -17.78 19.59
N ILE A 77 7.44 -16.70 18.83
CA ILE A 77 8.73 -16.19 18.39
C ILE A 77 8.99 -14.92 19.20
N GLU A 78 9.88 -15.02 20.21
CA GLU A 78 10.17 -13.93 21.14
C GLU A 78 10.57 -12.62 20.43
N ALA A 79 11.36 -12.73 19.36
CA ALA A 79 11.82 -11.58 18.57
C ALA A 79 10.71 -10.95 17.69
N MET A 80 9.57 -11.61 17.55
CA MET A 80 8.47 -11.18 16.68
C MET A 80 7.11 -11.23 17.41
N PRO A 81 6.79 -10.27 18.26
CA PRO A 81 5.54 -10.27 19.02
C PRO A 81 4.30 -10.42 18.11
N GLY A 82 3.45 -11.39 18.43
CA GLY A 82 2.24 -11.69 17.65
C GLY A 82 2.44 -12.63 16.46
N VAL A 83 3.68 -13.05 16.17
CA VAL A 83 3.98 -14.06 15.16
C VAL A 83 4.26 -15.40 15.85
N ARG A 84 3.63 -16.45 15.33
CA ARG A 84 3.74 -17.81 15.87
C ARG A 84 4.33 -18.77 14.84
N ARG A 85 5.06 -19.77 15.32
CA ARG A 85 5.36 -20.98 14.54
C ARG A 85 4.14 -21.87 14.51
N LEU A 86 3.77 -22.31 13.36
CA LEU A 86 2.58 -23.16 13.11
C LEU A 86 3.01 -24.61 12.89
N THR A 87 2.18 -25.52 13.33
CA THR A 87 2.25 -26.90 12.89
C THR A 87 1.80 -27.00 11.43
N VAL A 88 2.03 -28.13 10.78
CA VAL A 88 1.59 -28.34 9.38
C VAL A 88 0.09 -28.18 9.25
N SER A 89 -0.71 -28.74 10.18
CA SER A 89 -2.16 -28.61 10.16
C SER A 89 -2.63 -27.15 10.31
N GLU A 90 -2.08 -26.42 11.28
CA GLU A 90 -2.38 -24.99 11.47
C GLU A 90 -1.99 -24.16 10.23
N ALA A 91 -0.88 -24.51 9.57
CA ALA A 91 -0.42 -23.83 8.36
C ALA A 91 -1.39 -24.07 7.18
N VAL A 92 -1.93 -25.27 7.02
CA VAL A 92 -2.94 -25.57 5.98
C VAL A 92 -4.17 -24.69 6.16
N ASP A 93 -4.68 -24.57 7.38
CA ASP A 93 -5.83 -23.72 7.68
C ASP A 93 -5.51 -22.24 7.42
N ALA A 94 -4.33 -21.80 7.82
CA ALA A 94 -3.86 -20.42 7.61
C ALA A 94 -3.73 -20.08 6.11
N VAL A 95 -3.16 -20.99 5.30
CA VAL A 95 -3.05 -20.83 3.84
C VAL A 95 -4.43 -20.82 3.18
N GLY A 96 -5.35 -21.69 3.63
CA GLY A 96 -6.74 -21.67 3.17
C GLY A 96 -7.41 -20.31 3.39
N HIS A 97 -7.20 -19.72 4.57
CA HIS A 97 -7.72 -18.39 4.88
C HIS A 97 -7.06 -17.29 4.02
N ALA A 98 -5.74 -17.32 3.86
CA ALA A 98 -5.02 -16.36 3.01
C ALA A 98 -5.50 -16.39 1.55
N SER A 99 -5.73 -17.59 1.02
CA SER A 99 -6.29 -17.77 -0.32
C SER A 99 -7.69 -17.14 -0.46
N GLN A 100 -8.55 -17.27 0.54
CA GLN A 100 -9.87 -16.62 0.55
C GLN A 100 -9.79 -15.11 0.57
N LEU A 101 -8.72 -14.53 1.16
CA LEU A 101 -8.44 -13.11 1.18
C LEU A 101 -7.76 -12.60 -0.10
N GLY A 102 -7.43 -13.49 -1.04
CA GLY A 102 -6.80 -13.15 -2.32
C GLY A 102 -5.28 -13.05 -2.27
N VAL A 103 -4.63 -13.52 -1.21
CA VAL A 103 -3.15 -13.58 -1.14
C VAL A 103 -2.67 -14.75 -2.01
N PRO A 104 -1.86 -14.51 -3.07
CA PRO A 104 -1.55 -15.52 -4.07
C PRO A 104 -0.42 -16.46 -3.68
N ALA A 105 0.44 -16.06 -2.74
CA ALA A 105 1.64 -16.82 -2.40
C ALA A 105 1.95 -16.79 -0.91
N VAL A 106 2.56 -17.87 -0.44
CA VAL A 106 3.13 -17.98 0.91
C VAL A 106 4.60 -18.36 0.83
N ALA A 107 5.39 -17.89 1.78
CA ALA A 107 6.78 -18.30 1.96
C ALA A 107 6.88 -19.13 3.24
N LEU A 108 7.35 -20.38 3.15
CA LEU A 108 7.45 -21.30 4.26
C LEU A 108 8.86 -21.27 4.85
N PHE A 109 8.94 -21.06 6.16
CA PHE A 109 10.19 -21.03 6.93
C PHE A 109 10.14 -22.13 8.00
N PRO A 110 10.69 -23.30 7.73
CA PRO A 110 10.74 -24.36 8.73
C PRO A 110 11.71 -24.00 9.87
N TYR A 111 11.35 -24.33 11.08
CA TYR A 111 12.24 -24.26 12.21
C TYR A 111 13.18 -25.47 12.17
N VAL A 112 14.47 -25.20 12.20
CA VAL A 112 15.53 -26.19 12.34
C VAL A 112 16.22 -25.94 13.67
N GLU A 113 16.42 -26.98 14.45
CA GLU A 113 17.14 -26.90 15.72
C GLU A 113 18.58 -26.43 15.54
N GLU A 114 19.10 -25.69 16.51
CA GLU A 114 20.41 -25.04 16.39
C GLU A 114 21.55 -26.04 16.10
N HIS A 115 21.50 -27.23 16.73
CA HIS A 115 22.52 -28.24 16.53
C HIS A 115 22.51 -28.90 15.12
N LEU A 116 21.42 -28.77 14.38
CA LEU A 116 21.27 -29.26 13.00
C LEU A 116 21.71 -28.24 11.96
N LYS A 117 21.90 -26.98 12.36
CA LYS A 117 22.36 -25.92 11.47
C LYS A 117 23.84 -26.01 11.23
N THR A 118 24.23 -26.79 10.25
CA THR A 118 25.62 -26.95 9.83
C THR A 118 25.99 -26.06 8.65
N ALA A 119 27.28 -25.78 8.45
CA ALA A 119 27.75 -25.04 7.29
C ALA A 119 27.50 -25.78 5.96
N ALA A 120 27.31 -27.10 6.00
CA ALA A 120 26.98 -27.92 4.84
C ALA A 120 25.49 -27.94 4.50
N CYS A 121 24.63 -27.38 5.37
CA CYS A 121 23.16 -27.33 5.20
C CYS A 121 22.54 -28.72 4.94
N GLU A 122 23.00 -29.75 5.64
CA GLU A 122 22.59 -31.15 5.42
C GLU A 122 21.10 -31.39 5.65
N GLU A 123 20.47 -30.63 6.53
CA GLU A 123 19.02 -30.69 6.78
C GLU A 123 18.16 -30.03 5.68
N ALA A 124 18.76 -29.30 4.76
CA ALA A 124 18.06 -28.60 3.69
C ALA A 124 18.03 -29.36 2.37
N VAL A 125 18.58 -30.59 2.34
CA VAL A 125 18.73 -31.41 1.11
C VAL A 125 17.76 -32.58 1.09
#